data_6bb14f066cc07b8ee36d9ac11203ccdb
#
_entry.id   6bb14f066cc07b8ee36d9ac11203ccdb
#
_cell.length_a   1.000
_cell.length_b   1.000
_cell.length_c   1.000
_cell.angle_alpha   90.00
_cell.angle_beta   90.00
_cell.angle_gamma   90.00
#
_symmetry.space_group_name_H-M   'P 1'
#
loop_
_entity.id
_entity.type
_entity.pdbx_description
1 polymer ?
#
loop_
_entity_poly.entity_id
_entity_poly.type
_entity_poly.pdbx_seq_one_letter_code
_entity_poly.pdbx_strand_id
1 'polypeptide(L)'
;MNTLNKTLLSVSVALGLNACANVQTAKTYDLDFSKQKYTEQSIEVNGQAVKFRAYENVVYVRNPVDTRYEIINIYVPEAYYNGGEIDGFTAETAPIFLPNQIGGYMPAEPGKPALESKRGEPEDGQKSPNAALTALSKGYVVASPGARGRTESTGKAPAAIVDLKAAVRYLKANDKAMPGDAEKIISNGTSAGGAMSALLGATADQKDYENHLKALGAAEGSDKVFAVSAYCPITDLDHADMAYEWQFNGVNDYKKMNISMLDYRVKRE
;
A
#
# COMPACT_ATOMS: atom_id res chain seq x y z
N MET A 1 64.92 -63.43 -6.18
CA MET A 1 63.54 -63.21 -5.73
C MET A 1 63.47 -61.78 -5.26
N ASN A 2 63.03 -60.91 -6.16
CA ASN A 2 63.05 -59.43 -5.97
C ASN A 2 61.68 -58.95 -5.70
N THR A 3 61.45 -58.35 -4.53
CA THR A 3 60.25 -57.60 -4.17
C THR A 3 60.39 -56.13 -4.53
N LEU A 4 59.63 -55.66 -5.49
CA LEU A 4 59.55 -54.25 -5.88
C LEU A 4 58.57 -53.51 -4.97
N ASN A 5 59.06 -52.56 -4.18
CA ASN A 5 58.29 -51.59 -3.47
C ASN A 5 57.81 -50.51 -4.44
N LYS A 6 56.49 -50.35 -4.61
CA LYS A 6 55.86 -49.20 -5.26
C LYS A 6 55.41 -48.20 -4.23
N THR A 7 56.15 -47.10 -4.12
CA THR A 7 55.76 -45.95 -3.34
C THR A 7 54.75 -45.13 -4.15
N LEU A 8 53.49 -45.02 -3.70
CA LEU A 8 52.50 -44.12 -4.23
C LEU A 8 52.68 -42.72 -3.62
N LEU A 9 53.05 -41.77 -4.45
CA LEU A 9 53.07 -40.34 -4.09
C LEU A 9 51.64 -39.77 -4.26
N SER A 10 50.93 -39.48 -3.18
CA SER A 10 49.65 -38.79 -3.21
C SER A 10 49.90 -37.29 -3.23
N VAL A 11 49.64 -36.66 -4.37
CA VAL A 11 49.59 -35.19 -4.50
C VAL A 11 48.21 -34.71 -4.11
N SER A 12 48.08 -34.12 -2.92
CA SER A 12 46.86 -33.45 -2.50
C SER A 12 46.86 -32.02 -3.08
N VAL A 13 46.04 -31.79 -4.09
CA VAL A 13 45.74 -30.43 -4.58
C VAL A 13 44.63 -29.83 -3.70
N ALA A 14 45.01 -28.95 -2.79
CA ALA A 14 44.06 -28.13 -2.06
C ALA A 14 43.58 -26.99 -2.97
N LEU A 15 42.41 -27.15 -3.59
CA LEU A 15 41.67 -26.07 -4.24
C LEU A 15 41.03 -25.20 -3.15
N GLY A 16 41.70 -24.11 -2.80
CA GLY A 16 41.12 -23.04 -1.99
C GLY A 16 40.01 -22.30 -2.78
N LEU A 17 38.76 -22.67 -2.57
CA LEU A 17 37.62 -21.90 -3.00
C LEU A 17 37.47 -20.70 -2.08
N ASN A 18 38.14 -19.58 -2.39
CA ASN A 18 37.81 -18.26 -1.88
C ASN A 18 36.52 -17.79 -2.57
N ALA A 19 35.39 -18.30 -2.15
CA ALA A 19 34.12 -17.68 -2.43
C ALA A 19 34.01 -16.43 -1.53
N CYS A 20 34.54 -15.30 -2.01
CA CYS A 20 34.12 -13.99 -1.51
C CYS A 20 32.64 -13.83 -1.89
N ALA A 21 31.75 -14.31 -1.03
CA ALA A 21 30.37 -13.89 -1.08
C ALA A 21 30.38 -12.38 -0.82
N ASN A 22 30.15 -11.59 -1.87
CA ASN A 22 29.73 -10.20 -1.72
C ASN A 22 28.40 -10.24 -0.98
N VAL A 23 28.46 -10.20 0.35
CA VAL A 23 27.30 -9.89 1.18
C VAL A 23 27.00 -8.42 0.90
N GLN A 24 26.19 -8.20 -0.12
CA GLN A 24 25.59 -6.90 -0.36
C GLN A 24 24.71 -6.65 0.86
N THR A 25 25.18 -5.85 1.80
CA THR A 25 24.40 -5.44 2.97
C THR A 25 23.14 -4.79 2.46
N ALA A 26 22.00 -5.44 2.66
CA ALA A 26 20.71 -4.91 2.27
C ALA A 26 20.56 -3.51 2.86
N LYS A 27 20.21 -2.53 2.04
CA LYS A 27 20.04 -1.15 2.48
C LYS A 27 18.90 -1.11 3.51
N THR A 28 19.23 -0.73 4.74
CA THR A 28 18.23 -0.51 5.80
C THR A 28 17.80 0.95 5.78
N TYR A 29 16.48 1.18 5.80
CA TYR A 29 15.89 2.51 5.76
C TYR A 29 15.60 3.05 7.16
N ASP A 30 15.81 4.35 7.32
CA ASP A 30 15.41 5.08 8.53
C ASP A 30 13.91 5.39 8.44
N LEU A 31 13.18 5.15 9.52
CA LEU A 31 11.74 5.39 9.60
C LEU A 31 11.38 6.72 10.25
N ASP A 32 12.35 7.58 10.52
CA ASP A 32 12.14 8.91 11.11
C ASP A 32 11.56 9.88 10.07
N PHE A 33 10.29 10.27 10.26
CA PHE A 33 9.60 11.21 9.39
C PHE A 33 10.24 12.59 9.38
N SER A 34 10.84 13.04 10.48
CA SER A 34 11.46 14.37 10.58
C SER A 34 12.60 14.59 9.58
N LYS A 35 13.16 13.50 9.04
CA LYS A 35 14.25 13.53 8.04
C LYS A 35 13.73 13.51 6.60
N GLN A 36 12.44 13.40 6.39
CA GLN A 36 11.86 13.34 5.05
C GLN A 36 11.85 14.71 4.38
N LYS A 37 12.11 14.72 3.08
CA LYS A 37 12.04 15.93 2.27
C LYS A 37 10.62 16.12 1.76
N TYR A 38 10.21 17.36 1.57
CA TYR A 38 8.92 17.70 1.01
C TYR A 38 9.05 18.69 -0.14
N THR A 39 7.97 18.80 -0.92
CA THR A 39 7.73 19.90 -1.86
C THR A 39 6.43 20.61 -1.48
N GLU A 40 6.40 21.92 -1.65
CA GLU A 40 5.17 22.69 -1.52
C GLU A 40 4.36 22.57 -2.82
N GLN A 41 3.10 22.23 -2.69
CA GLN A 41 2.19 22.05 -3.83
C GLN A 41 0.88 22.78 -3.58
N SER A 42 0.20 23.15 -4.66
CA SER A 42 -1.10 23.79 -4.61
C SER A 42 -1.96 23.32 -5.78
N ILE A 43 -3.20 22.96 -5.49
CA ILE A 43 -4.20 22.58 -6.50
C ILE A 43 -5.43 23.45 -6.29
N GLU A 44 -5.94 24.06 -7.35
CA GLU A 44 -7.14 24.86 -7.29
C GLU A 44 -8.39 23.98 -7.36
N VAL A 45 -9.28 24.12 -6.37
CA VAL A 45 -10.56 23.40 -6.28
C VAL A 45 -11.67 24.42 -6.13
N ASN A 46 -12.56 24.55 -7.12
CA ASN A 46 -13.70 25.47 -7.10
C ASN A 46 -13.28 26.94 -6.80
N GLY A 47 -12.17 27.39 -7.35
CA GLY A 47 -11.65 28.76 -7.15
C GLY A 47 -10.92 28.98 -5.82
N GLN A 48 -10.67 27.91 -5.05
CA GLN A 48 -9.89 27.96 -3.81
C GLN A 48 -8.61 27.11 -3.93
N ALA A 49 -7.48 27.71 -3.56
CA ALA A 49 -6.19 27.00 -3.58
C ALA A 49 -6.05 26.08 -2.34
N VAL A 50 -5.98 24.78 -2.59
CA VAL A 50 -5.61 23.78 -1.58
C VAL A 50 -4.09 23.66 -1.55
N LYS A 51 -3.45 24.25 -0.54
CA LYS A 51 -1.99 24.27 -0.37
C LYS A 51 -1.56 23.19 0.62
N PHE A 52 -0.52 22.43 0.28
CA PHE A 52 -0.03 21.33 1.10
C PHE A 52 1.46 21.06 0.91
N ARG A 53 2.07 20.42 1.91
CA ARG A 53 3.39 19.80 1.76
C ARG A 53 3.23 18.36 1.33
N ALA A 54 3.95 17.99 0.28
CA ALA A 54 3.96 16.64 -0.28
C ALA A 54 5.27 15.93 0.08
N TYR A 55 5.18 14.86 0.88
CA TYR A 55 6.26 13.94 1.18
C TYR A 55 6.02 12.68 0.36
N GLU A 56 6.73 12.54 -0.76
CA GLU A 56 6.48 11.46 -1.71
C GLU A 56 7.59 10.40 -1.68
N ASN A 57 7.21 9.15 -1.97
CA ASN A 57 8.10 7.99 -2.03
C ASN A 57 8.82 7.69 -0.70
N VAL A 58 8.18 7.94 0.42
CA VAL A 58 8.73 7.65 1.75
C VAL A 58 8.66 6.15 2.01
N VAL A 59 9.79 5.49 2.25
CA VAL A 59 9.84 4.06 2.58
C VAL A 59 9.36 3.87 4.01
N TYR A 60 8.32 3.07 4.22
CA TYR A 60 7.68 2.89 5.53
C TYR A 60 8.11 1.63 6.30
N VAL A 61 9.07 0.86 5.77
CA VAL A 61 9.69 -0.31 6.43
C VAL A 61 11.21 -0.24 6.35
N ARG A 62 11.93 -0.84 7.31
CA ARG A 62 13.40 -0.83 7.30
C ARG A 62 14.00 -1.69 6.21
N ASN A 63 13.37 -2.81 5.89
CA ASN A 63 13.87 -3.84 4.98
C ASN A 63 12.85 -4.10 3.87
N PRO A 64 12.61 -3.13 2.97
CA PRO A 64 11.63 -3.31 1.90
C PRO A 64 12.05 -4.45 0.97
N VAL A 65 11.07 -5.25 0.58
CA VAL A 65 11.24 -6.30 -0.44
C VAL A 65 11.17 -5.71 -1.83
N ASP A 66 10.30 -4.72 -2.03
CA ASP A 66 10.16 -3.99 -3.28
C ASP A 66 9.85 -2.50 -3.03
N THR A 67 10.86 -1.65 -3.22
CA THR A 67 10.73 -0.18 -3.01
C THR A 67 9.86 0.54 -4.04
N ARG A 68 9.32 -0.13 -5.05
CA ARG A 68 8.31 0.44 -5.94
C ARG A 68 6.96 0.54 -5.24
N TYR A 69 6.70 -0.34 -4.29
CA TYR A 69 5.39 -0.49 -3.66
C TYR A 69 5.42 -0.26 -2.14
N GLU A 70 6.51 -0.61 -1.46
CA GLU A 70 6.62 -0.44 0.00
C GLU A 70 7.03 0.99 0.36
N ILE A 71 6.32 1.95 -0.24
CA ILE A 71 6.47 3.40 -0.08
C ILE A 71 5.10 4.03 0.19
N ILE A 72 5.11 5.19 0.83
CA ILE A 72 3.91 5.96 1.14
C ILE A 72 4.09 7.41 0.69
N ASN A 73 3.03 8.01 0.16
CA ASN A 73 2.95 9.45 -0.06
C ASN A 73 2.12 10.08 1.05
N ILE A 74 2.65 11.13 1.66
CA ILE A 74 1.99 11.85 2.75
C ILE A 74 1.81 13.30 2.35
N TYR A 75 0.58 13.79 2.45
CA TYR A 75 0.20 15.15 2.10
C TYR A 75 -0.41 15.83 3.32
N VAL A 76 0.20 16.94 3.73
CA VAL A 76 -0.17 17.67 4.93
C VAL A 76 -0.60 19.08 4.56
N PRO A 77 -1.79 19.55 4.93
CA PRO A 77 -2.21 20.93 4.69
C PRO A 77 -1.17 21.93 5.19
N GLU A 78 -0.77 22.89 4.35
CA GLU A 78 0.27 23.88 4.67
C GLU A 78 -0.10 24.72 5.92
N ALA A 79 -1.38 24.97 6.14
CA ALA A 79 -1.87 25.73 7.27
C ALA A 79 -1.39 25.20 8.62
N TYR A 80 -1.22 23.87 8.76
CA TYR A 80 -0.83 23.25 10.03
C TYR A 80 0.61 23.57 10.47
N TYR A 81 1.49 23.90 9.55
CA TYR A 81 2.84 24.32 9.89
C TYR A 81 2.94 25.76 10.40
N ASN A 82 1.86 26.53 10.26
CA ASN A 82 1.75 27.91 10.70
C ASN A 82 0.73 28.10 11.83
N GLY A 83 0.33 27.03 12.52
CA GLY A 83 -0.67 27.06 13.59
C GLY A 83 -2.10 27.36 13.12
N GLY A 84 -2.37 27.13 11.81
CA GLY A 84 -3.68 27.34 11.21
C GLY A 84 -4.66 26.17 11.46
N GLU A 85 -5.91 26.40 11.10
CA GLU A 85 -7.04 25.48 11.24
C GLU A 85 -7.77 25.36 9.90
N ILE A 86 -8.30 24.17 9.58
CA ILE A 86 -9.18 23.91 8.43
C ILE A 86 -10.38 23.09 8.91
N ASP A 87 -11.59 23.57 8.70
CA ASP A 87 -12.85 22.90 9.08
C ASP A 87 -12.88 22.39 10.55
N GLY A 88 -12.24 23.12 11.48
CA GLY A 88 -12.14 22.76 12.91
C GLY A 88 -11.01 21.80 13.26
N PHE A 89 -10.19 21.40 12.30
CA PHE A 89 -9.00 20.56 12.53
C PHE A 89 -7.73 21.38 12.61
N THR A 90 -6.86 21.00 13.54
CA THR A 90 -5.50 21.54 13.71
C THR A 90 -4.45 20.47 13.38
N ALA A 91 -3.16 20.84 13.46
CA ALA A 91 -2.06 19.90 13.31
C ALA A 91 -2.17 18.67 14.24
N GLU A 92 -2.72 18.84 15.45
CA GLU A 92 -2.81 17.80 16.47
C GLU A 92 -4.11 16.98 16.37
N THR A 93 -5.16 17.52 15.72
CA THR A 93 -6.50 16.90 15.76
C THR A 93 -6.97 16.36 14.41
N ALA A 94 -6.26 16.70 13.33
CA ALA A 94 -6.63 16.31 11.97
C ALA A 94 -6.60 14.78 11.79
N PRO A 95 -7.70 14.15 11.33
CA PRO A 95 -7.68 12.74 11.00
C PRO A 95 -6.70 12.45 9.85
N ILE A 96 -6.17 11.23 9.83
CA ILE A 96 -5.32 10.76 8.72
C ILE A 96 -6.19 9.89 7.81
N PHE A 97 -6.44 10.35 6.59
CA PHE A 97 -7.10 9.58 5.55
C PHE A 97 -6.10 8.69 4.83
N LEU A 98 -6.34 7.37 4.84
CA LEU A 98 -5.45 6.34 4.33
C LEU A 98 -6.07 5.65 3.10
N PRO A 99 -6.08 6.30 1.91
CA PRO A 99 -6.61 5.70 0.70
C PRO A 99 -5.57 4.75 0.09
N ASN A 100 -5.92 3.46 -0.08
CA ASN A 100 -5.12 2.55 -0.86
C ASN A 100 -5.59 2.48 -2.31
N GLN A 101 -4.67 2.21 -3.25
CA GLN A 101 -4.94 2.14 -4.68
C GLN A 101 -5.05 0.69 -5.20
N ILE A 102 -5.22 -0.27 -4.31
CA ILE A 102 -5.26 -1.70 -4.66
C ILE A 102 -6.50 -1.99 -5.50
N GLY A 103 -6.30 -2.41 -6.75
CA GLY A 103 -7.34 -2.87 -7.66
C GLY A 103 -7.07 -4.32 -8.09
N GLY A 104 -8.06 -5.22 -8.02
CA GLY A 104 -7.91 -6.63 -8.40
C GLY A 104 -6.79 -7.39 -7.68
N TYR A 105 -6.40 -6.94 -6.48
CA TYR A 105 -5.24 -7.45 -5.71
C TYR A 105 -3.91 -7.36 -6.45
N MET A 106 -3.82 -6.48 -7.46
CA MET A 106 -2.57 -6.13 -8.15
C MET A 106 -1.68 -5.30 -7.24
N PRO A 107 -0.36 -5.22 -7.50
CA PRO A 107 0.48 -4.25 -6.82
C PRO A 107 0.01 -2.84 -7.13
N ALA A 108 0.11 -1.97 -6.16
CA ALA A 108 -0.35 -0.59 -6.26
C ALA A 108 0.72 0.39 -5.77
N GLU A 109 0.97 1.41 -6.58
CA GLU A 109 1.77 2.56 -6.18
C GLU A 109 0.94 3.52 -5.31
N PRO A 110 1.57 4.38 -4.50
CA PRO A 110 0.89 5.41 -3.73
C PRO A 110 0.08 6.36 -4.60
N GLY A 111 -1.14 6.67 -4.17
CA GLY A 111 -1.98 7.70 -4.83
C GLY A 111 -1.49 9.12 -4.57
N LYS A 112 -2.02 10.07 -5.36
CA LYS A 112 -1.74 11.50 -5.26
C LYS A 112 -3.03 12.30 -5.27
N PRO A 113 -3.09 13.47 -4.60
CA PRO A 113 -4.18 14.42 -4.77
C PRO A 113 -4.22 14.92 -6.21
N ALA A 114 -5.38 14.86 -6.84
CA ALA A 114 -5.53 15.27 -8.24
C ALA A 114 -6.96 15.68 -8.57
N LEU A 115 -7.10 16.47 -9.65
CA LEU A 115 -8.34 16.64 -10.36
C LEU A 115 -8.42 15.56 -11.45
N GLU A 116 -9.46 14.74 -11.41
CA GLU A 116 -9.65 13.60 -12.31
C GLU A 116 -10.98 13.73 -13.08
N SER A 117 -11.00 13.26 -14.33
CA SER A 117 -12.24 13.07 -15.07
C SER A 117 -13.03 11.92 -14.46
N LYS A 118 -14.35 12.04 -14.41
CA LYS A 118 -15.19 10.93 -13.95
C LYS A 118 -15.09 9.77 -14.92
N ARG A 119 -15.14 8.57 -14.37
CA ARG A 119 -15.07 7.34 -15.16
C ARG A 119 -16.20 7.33 -16.23
N GLY A 120 -15.82 7.23 -17.49
CA GLY A 120 -16.74 7.22 -18.64
C GLY A 120 -17.04 8.61 -19.22
N GLU A 121 -16.50 9.68 -18.68
CA GLU A 121 -16.54 11.00 -19.30
C GLU A 121 -15.32 11.21 -20.21
N PRO A 122 -15.44 12.05 -21.28
CA PRO A 122 -14.31 12.43 -22.12
C PRO A 122 -13.18 13.08 -21.30
N GLU A 123 -11.92 12.95 -21.73
CA GLU A 123 -10.76 13.54 -21.04
C GLU A 123 -10.81 15.06 -20.93
N ASP A 124 -11.53 15.73 -21.83
CA ASP A 124 -11.81 17.16 -21.85
C ASP A 124 -13.03 17.57 -21.00
N GLY A 125 -13.67 16.60 -20.35
CA GLY A 125 -14.79 16.83 -19.44
C GLY A 125 -14.40 17.57 -18.16
N GLN A 126 -15.41 18.00 -17.40
CA GLN A 126 -15.21 18.67 -16.12
C GLN A 126 -14.48 17.74 -15.13
N LYS A 127 -13.27 18.12 -14.73
CA LYS A 127 -12.49 17.40 -13.72
C LYS A 127 -13.00 17.73 -12.32
N SER A 128 -13.04 16.72 -11.45
CA SER A 128 -13.41 16.85 -10.04
C SER A 128 -12.29 16.33 -9.13
N PRO A 129 -12.20 16.83 -7.89
CA PRO A 129 -11.18 16.36 -6.97
C PRO A 129 -11.40 14.88 -6.66
N ASN A 130 -10.31 14.10 -6.69
CA ASN A 130 -10.32 12.73 -6.20
C ASN A 130 -10.46 12.68 -4.67
N ALA A 131 -10.59 11.48 -4.10
CA ALA A 131 -10.80 11.31 -2.65
C ALA A 131 -9.66 11.93 -1.82
N ALA A 132 -8.41 11.83 -2.27
CA ALA A 132 -7.25 12.42 -1.60
C ALA A 132 -7.31 13.94 -1.56
N LEU A 133 -7.58 14.57 -2.71
CA LEU A 133 -7.70 16.03 -2.80
C LEU A 133 -8.91 16.56 -2.03
N THR A 134 -10.03 15.82 -2.05
CA THR A 134 -11.23 16.15 -1.27
C THR A 134 -10.93 16.11 0.22
N ALA A 135 -10.24 15.07 0.72
CA ALA A 135 -9.86 14.97 2.12
C ALA A 135 -8.93 16.12 2.55
N LEU A 136 -7.91 16.45 1.74
CA LEU A 136 -7.03 17.59 1.99
C LEU A 136 -7.78 18.92 2.08
N SER A 137 -8.73 19.15 1.17
CA SER A 137 -9.54 20.38 1.17
C SER A 137 -10.43 20.53 2.41
N LYS A 138 -10.64 19.42 3.13
CA LYS A 138 -11.37 19.34 4.40
C LYS A 138 -10.48 19.29 5.64
N GLY A 139 -9.18 19.55 5.48
CA GLY A 139 -8.25 19.58 6.58
C GLY A 139 -7.71 18.23 7.02
N TYR A 140 -7.99 17.14 6.33
CA TYR A 140 -7.40 15.84 6.65
C TYR A 140 -5.94 15.78 6.19
N VAL A 141 -5.10 15.14 6.96
CA VAL A 141 -3.82 14.65 6.45
C VAL A 141 -4.11 13.44 5.57
N VAL A 142 -3.48 13.35 4.41
CA VAL A 142 -3.64 12.20 3.51
C VAL A 142 -2.36 11.39 3.50
N ALA A 143 -2.46 10.09 3.75
CA ALA A 143 -1.35 9.17 3.71
C ALA A 143 -1.73 7.99 2.82
N SER A 144 -1.27 7.98 1.57
CA SER A 144 -1.58 6.93 0.60
C SER A 144 -0.43 5.94 0.50
N PRO A 145 -0.56 4.71 1.05
CA PRO A 145 0.46 3.68 0.93
C PRO A 145 0.36 2.97 -0.41
N GLY A 146 1.52 2.62 -0.97
CA GLY A 146 1.62 1.55 -1.94
C GLY A 146 1.61 0.20 -1.25
N ALA A 147 1.39 -0.86 -2.01
CA ALA A 147 1.43 -2.23 -1.50
C ALA A 147 1.80 -3.21 -2.61
N ARG A 148 2.52 -4.26 -2.27
CA ARG A 148 2.79 -5.39 -3.17
C ARG A 148 1.49 -6.12 -3.52
N GLY A 149 1.46 -6.86 -4.61
CA GLY A 149 0.26 -7.53 -5.07
C GLY A 149 0.50 -8.86 -5.78
N ARG A 150 -0.60 -9.55 -6.06
CA ARG A 150 -0.63 -10.97 -6.49
C ARG A 150 0.17 -11.31 -7.76
N THR A 151 0.45 -10.35 -8.63
CA THR A 151 1.21 -10.59 -9.88
C THR A 151 2.72 -10.64 -9.66
N GLU A 152 3.21 -10.02 -8.59
CA GLU A 152 4.63 -10.09 -8.25
C GLU A 152 4.93 -11.39 -7.47
N SER A 153 6.12 -11.96 -7.68
CA SER A 153 6.57 -13.14 -6.95
C SER A 153 6.66 -12.89 -5.43
N THR A 154 6.97 -11.66 -5.05
CA THR A 154 7.09 -11.19 -3.66
C THR A 154 5.78 -10.66 -3.07
N GLY A 155 4.73 -10.57 -3.88
CA GLY A 155 3.44 -9.96 -3.52
C GLY A 155 2.30 -10.96 -3.29
N LYS A 156 2.61 -12.26 -3.14
CA LYS A 156 1.60 -13.27 -2.80
C LYS A 156 1.02 -13.02 -1.41
N ALA A 157 -0.19 -13.49 -1.17
CA ALA A 157 -0.81 -13.37 0.15
C ALA A 157 0.13 -13.93 1.25
N PRO A 158 0.28 -13.23 2.38
CA PRO A 158 -0.46 -12.07 2.84
C PRO A 158 0.22 -10.71 2.57
N ALA A 159 1.10 -10.57 1.58
CA ALA A 159 1.97 -9.40 1.39
C ALA A 159 1.19 -8.05 1.42
N ALA A 160 0.10 -7.92 0.66
CA ALA A 160 -0.63 -6.65 0.56
C ALA A 160 -1.19 -6.15 1.90
N ILE A 161 -1.77 -7.03 2.72
CA ILE A 161 -2.27 -6.63 4.04
C ILE A 161 -1.14 -6.33 5.02
N VAL A 162 -0.04 -7.06 4.95
CA VAL A 162 1.16 -6.81 5.77
C VAL A 162 1.74 -5.43 5.44
N ASP A 163 1.80 -5.05 4.17
CA ASP A 163 2.27 -3.75 3.72
C ASP A 163 1.39 -2.62 4.27
N LEU A 164 0.06 -2.76 4.19
CA LEU A 164 -0.86 -1.76 4.76
C LEU A 164 -0.73 -1.65 6.29
N LYS A 165 -0.58 -2.76 7.00
CA LYS A 165 -0.32 -2.77 8.46
C LYS A 165 1.00 -2.08 8.80
N ALA A 166 2.06 -2.33 8.04
CA ALA A 166 3.36 -1.68 8.23
C ALA A 166 3.26 -0.16 8.01
N ALA A 167 2.49 0.28 7.00
CA ALA A 167 2.24 1.70 6.75
C ALA A 167 1.49 2.37 7.92
N VAL A 168 0.48 1.72 8.51
CA VAL A 168 -0.21 2.22 9.72
C VAL A 168 0.76 2.34 10.90
N ARG A 169 1.59 1.32 11.14
CA ARG A 169 2.61 1.36 12.20
C ARG A 169 3.62 2.48 11.99
N TYR A 170 4.02 2.73 10.73
CA TYR A 170 4.89 3.86 10.39
C TYR A 170 4.27 5.20 10.79
N LEU A 171 2.99 5.44 10.45
CA LEU A 171 2.29 6.68 10.80
C LEU A 171 2.20 6.85 12.32
N LYS A 172 1.81 5.81 13.06
CA LYS A 172 1.72 5.85 14.52
C LYS A 172 3.07 6.08 15.21
N ALA A 173 4.13 5.45 14.72
CA ALA A 173 5.46 5.66 15.24
C ALA A 173 5.97 7.09 15.05
N ASN A 174 5.44 7.81 14.06
CA ASN A 174 5.81 9.17 13.72
C ASN A 174 4.75 10.23 14.12
N ASP A 175 3.76 9.88 14.91
CA ASP A 175 2.65 10.76 15.32
C ASP A 175 3.12 12.11 15.87
N LYS A 176 4.20 12.11 16.65
CA LYS A 176 4.77 13.36 17.23
C LYS A 176 5.66 14.15 16.25
N ALA A 177 6.06 13.53 15.15
CA ALA A 177 6.99 14.12 14.19
C ALA A 177 6.28 14.72 12.97
N MET A 178 4.98 14.46 12.81
CA MET A 178 4.16 14.93 11.69
C MET A 178 2.82 15.46 12.17
N PRO A 179 2.21 16.45 11.48
CA PRO A 179 0.84 16.83 11.73
C PRO A 179 -0.13 15.68 11.42
N GLY A 180 -1.25 15.65 12.16
CA GLY A 180 -2.29 14.61 12.08
C GLY A 180 -2.33 13.77 13.35
N ASP A 181 -3.50 13.27 13.68
CA ASP A 181 -3.77 12.39 14.82
C ASP A 181 -3.72 10.93 14.34
N ALA A 182 -2.61 10.25 14.58
CA ALA A 182 -2.44 8.85 14.16
C ALA A 182 -3.33 7.85 14.93
N GLU A 183 -4.04 8.28 15.96
CA GLU A 183 -5.11 7.48 16.55
C GLU A 183 -6.44 7.61 15.75
N LYS A 184 -6.52 8.55 14.80
CA LYS A 184 -7.68 8.76 13.93
C LYS A 184 -7.40 8.42 12.46
N ILE A 185 -6.74 7.30 12.21
CA ILE A 185 -6.52 6.80 10.85
C ILE A 185 -7.81 6.20 10.29
N ILE A 186 -8.22 6.69 9.11
CA ILE A 186 -9.40 6.22 8.37
C ILE A 186 -8.93 5.50 7.11
N SER A 187 -8.99 4.17 7.11
CA SER A 187 -8.65 3.37 5.93
C SER A 187 -9.73 3.46 4.87
N ASN A 188 -9.32 3.63 3.61
CA ASN A 188 -10.25 3.72 2.49
C ASN A 188 -9.77 2.91 1.29
N GLY A 189 -10.73 2.33 0.56
CA GLY A 189 -10.45 1.60 -0.67
C GLY A 189 -11.73 1.12 -1.36
N THR A 190 -11.59 0.75 -2.63
CA THR A 190 -12.69 0.26 -3.46
C THR A 190 -12.36 -1.13 -4.01
N SER A 191 -13.36 -2.01 -4.17
CA SER A 191 -13.21 -3.37 -4.71
C SER A 191 -12.21 -4.20 -3.88
N ALA A 192 -11.13 -4.71 -4.46
CA ALA A 192 -10.05 -5.37 -3.72
C ALA A 192 -9.42 -4.43 -2.67
N GLY A 193 -9.27 -3.14 -2.97
CA GLY A 193 -8.83 -2.13 -2.01
C GLY A 193 -9.83 -1.95 -0.87
N GLY A 194 -11.13 -2.04 -1.15
CA GLY A 194 -12.19 -2.06 -0.14
C GLY A 194 -12.08 -3.27 0.78
N ALA A 195 -11.84 -4.46 0.21
CA ALA A 195 -11.60 -5.68 0.97
C ALA A 195 -10.33 -5.57 1.85
N MET A 196 -9.24 -5.00 1.31
CA MET A 196 -8.00 -4.77 2.08
C MET A 196 -8.22 -3.77 3.23
N SER A 197 -9.00 -2.71 3.00
CA SER A 197 -9.36 -1.76 4.06
C SER A 197 -10.21 -2.42 5.16
N ALA A 198 -11.20 -3.23 4.77
CA ALA A 198 -12.04 -3.98 5.72
C ALA A 198 -11.19 -4.98 6.52
N LEU A 199 -10.30 -5.71 5.85
CA LEU A 199 -9.39 -6.66 6.49
C LEU A 199 -8.43 -5.96 7.47
N LEU A 200 -7.90 -4.78 7.09
CA LEU A 200 -7.04 -3.98 7.95
C LEU A 200 -7.76 -3.62 9.27
N GLY A 201 -9.01 -3.19 9.20
CA GLY A 201 -9.82 -2.88 10.39
C GLY A 201 -10.17 -4.12 11.22
N ALA A 202 -10.51 -5.23 10.57
CA ALA A 202 -10.94 -6.46 11.25
C ALA A 202 -9.80 -7.23 11.90
N THR A 203 -8.56 -7.06 11.43
CA THR A 203 -7.39 -7.84 11.88
C THR A 203 -6.35 -7.01 12.61
N ALA A 204 -6.79 -5.93 13.27
CA ALA A 204 -5.90 -5.09 14.06
C ALA A 204 -5.13 -5.91 15.10
N ASP A 205 -3.81 -5.71 15.15
CA ASP A 205 -2.89 -6.33 16.11
C ASP A 205 -2.90 -7.87 16.14
N GLN A 206 -3.35 -8.51 15.05
CA GLN A 206 -3.37 -9.98 14.96
C GLN A 206 -1.94 -10.56 14.87
N LYS A 207 -1.66 -11.52 15.75
CA LYS A 207 -0.32 -12.13 15.90
C LYS A 207 0.17 -12.87 14.65
N ASP A 208 -0.74 -13.33 13.82
CA ASP A 208 -0.41 -14.08 12.60
C ASP A 208 0.43 -13.25 11.62
N TYR A 209 0.32 -11.92 11.66
CA TYR A 209 1.09 -11.01 10.81
C TYR A 209 2.44 -10.58 11.40
N GLU A 210 2.69 -10.82 12.69
CA GLU A 210 3.88 -10.29 13.38
C GLU A 210 5.21 -10.77 12.79
N ASN A 211 5.30 -12.02 12.37
CA ASN A 211 6.52 -12.54 11.76
C ASN A 211 6.81 -11.87 10.42
N HIS A 212 5.78 -11.57 9.64
CA HIS A 212 5.92 -10.85 8.37
C HIS A 212 6.32 -9.39 8.59
N LEU A 213 5.67 -8.71 9.55
CA LEU A 213 5.98 -7.32 9.91
C LEU A 213 7.42 -7.18 10.42
N LYS A 214 7.89 -8.10 11.27
CA LYS A 214 9.28 -8.15 11.74
C LYS A 214 10.27 -8.37 10.59
N ALA A 215 9.97 -9.26 9.65
CA ALA A 215 10.83 -9.51 8.50
C ALA A 215 11.01 -8.24 7.62
N LEU A 216 9.95 -7.45 7.45
CA LEU A 216 10.03 -6.16 6.77
C LEU A 216 10.73 -5.06 7.60
N GLY A 217 10.97 -5.30 8.89
CA GLY A 217 11.43 -4.25 9.79
C GLY A 217 10.41 -3.12 9.92
N ALA A 218 9.12 -3.46 9.98
CA ALA A 218 8.05 -2.50 10.27
C ALA A 218 8.29 -1.84 11.64
N ALA A 219 7.78 -0.63 11.83
CA ALA A 219 7.79 0.02 13.12
C ALA A 219 7.06 -0.84 14.17
N GLU A 220 7.51 -0.78 15.40
CA GLU A 220 6.82 -1.43 16.51
C GLU A 220 5.56 -0.66 16.88
N GLY A 221 4.56 -1.36 17.38
CA GLY A 221 3.31 -0.77 17.85
C GLY A 221 2.09 -1.38 17.18
N SER A 222 0.94 -0.73 17.38
CA SER A 222 -0.37 -1.16 16.90
C SER A 222 -0.57 -0.79 15.44
N ASP A 223 -1.24 -1.67 14.69
CA ASP A 223 -1.75 -1.38 13.34
C ASP A 223 -3.27 -1.14 13.32
N LYS A 224 -3.87 -0.86 14.49
CA LYS A 224 -5.29 -0.54 14.63
C LYS A 224 -5.62 0.78 13.92
N VAL A 225 -6.68 0.77 13.12
CA VAL A 225 -7.26 1.98 12.52
C VAL A 225 -8.52 2.41 13.27
N PHE A 226 -8.85 3.71 13.22
CA PHE A 226 -10.02 4.28 13.89
C PHE A 226 -11.32 3.92 13.17
N ALA A 227 -11.30 3.99 11.83
CA ALA A 227 -12.47 3.72 11.01
C ALA A 227 -12.07 3.13 9.64
N VAL A 228 -13.04 2.49 9.00
CA VAL A 228 -12.92 1.91 7.66
C VAL A 228 -14.02 2.46 6.78
N SER A 229 -13.62 2.98 5.61
CA SER A 229 -14.51 3.43 4.53
C SER A 229 -14.27 2.53 3.32
N ALA A 230 -14.92 1.36 3.29
CA ALA A 230 -14.76 0.36 2.25
C ALA A 230 -15.92 0.41 1.25
N TYR A 231 -15.58 0.55 -0.03
CA TYR A 231 -16.55 0.56 -1.12
C TYR A 231 -16.51 -0.77 -1.88
N CYS A 232 -17.68 -1.40 -2.06
CA CYS A 232 -17.85 -2.68 -2.75
C CYS A 232 -16.82 -3.75 -2.32
N PRO A 233 -16.57 -3.97 -1.01
CA PRO A 233 -15.58 -4.93 -0.54
C PRO A 233 -16.05 -6.35 -0.83
N ILE A 234 -15.10 -7.22 -1.22
CA ILE A 234 -15.33 -8.67 -1.25
C ILE A 234 -14.97 -9.19 0.13
N THR A 235 -15.98 -9.53 0.94
CA THR A 235 -15.79 -9.88 2.35
C THR A 235 -15.68 -11.37 2.63
N ASP A 236 -16.14 -12.21 1.70
CA ASP A 236 -16.02 -13.66 1.77
C ASP A 236 -15.11 -14.14 0.63
N LEU A 237 -13.81 -14.23 0.90
CA LEU A 237 -12.81 -14.59 -0.11
C LEU A 237 -12.85 -16.09 -0.43
N ASP A 238 -13.34 -16.93 0.47
CA ASP A 238 -13.44 -18.38 0.28
C ASP A 238 -14.57 -18.75 -0.68
N HIS A 239 -15.59 -17.89 -0.77
CA HIS A 239 -16.79 -18.15 -1.57
C HIS A 239 -17.12 -17.00 -2.54
N ALA A 240 -16.15 -16.12 -2.83
CA ALA A 240 -16.38 -14.93 -3.66
C ALA A 240 -16.83 -15.23 -5.10
N ASP A 241 -16.55 -16.41 -5.60
CA ASP A 241 -16.94 -16.90 -6.93
C ASP A 241 -18.36 -17.50 -6.97
N MET A 242 -18.93 -17.92 -5.84
CA MET A 242 -20.27 -18.52 -5.81
C MET A 242 -21.34 -17.64 -6.45
N ALA A 243 -21.28 -16.32 -6.26
CA ALA A 243 -22.22 -15.39 -6.86
C ALA A 243 -22.12 -15.41 -8.40
N TYR A 244 -20.91 -15.52 -8.92
CA TYR A 244 -20.68 -15.63 -10.38
C TYR A 244 -21.11 -16.98 -10.92
N GLU A 245 -20.85 -18.07 -10.22
CA GLU A 245 -21.30 -19.40 -10.59
C GLU A 245 -22.82 -19.48 -10.62
N TRP A 246 -23.50 -18.92 -9.61
CA TRP A 246 -24.95 -18.84 -9.60
C TRP A 246 -25.50 -18.01 -10.77
N GLN A 247 -24.91 -16.83 -11.01
CA GLN A 247 -25.33 -15.87 -12.02
C GLN A 247 -25.18 -16.40 -13.45
N PHE A 248 -24.14 -17.21 -13.69
CA PHE A 248 -23.82 -17.76 -15.00
C PHE A 248 -24.10 -19.27 -15.10
N ASN A 249 -24.88 -19.83 -14.18
CA ASN A 249 -25.24 -21.23 -14.19
C ASN A 249 -25.95 -21.59 -15.54
N GLY A 250 -25.48 -22.66 -16.17
CA GLY A 250 -25.98 -23.09 -17.48
C GLY A 250 -25.41 -22.31 -18.69
N VAL A 251 -24.53 -21.34 -18.48
CA VAL A 251 -23.81 -20.62 -19.55
C VAL A 251 -22.57 -21.40 -19.94
N ASN A 252 -22.66 -22.21 -21.01
CA ASN A 252 -21.55 -23.09 -21.43
C ASN A 252 -20.68 -22.50 -22.55
N ASP A 253 -21.09 -21.38 -23.16
CA ASP A 253 -20.42 -20.76 -24.32
C ASP A 253 -19.60 -19.54 -23.95
N TYR A 254 -19.21 -19.38 -22.70
CA TYR A 254 -18.52 -18.19 -22.21
C TYR A 254 -17.24 -17.81 -23.00
N LYS A 255 -16.59 -18.78 -23.66
CA LYS A 255 -15.42 -18.55 -24.51
C LYS A 255 -15.74 -17.73 -25.78
N LYS A 256 -17.00 -17.67 -26.19
CA LYS A 256 -17.47 -16.86 -27.32
C LYS A 256 -18.04 -15.50 -26.89
N MET A 257 -18.16 -15.26 -25.60
CA MET A 257 -18.71 -14.02 -25.04
C MET A 257 -17.61 -13.09 -24.58
N ASN A 258 -17.75 -11.82 -24.93
CA ASN A 258 -16.99 -10.76 -24.30
C ASN A 258 -17.74 -10.22 -23.05
N ILE A 259 -17.08 -9.39 -22.25
CA ILE A 259 -17.66 -8.82 -21.02
C ILE A 259 -18.97 -8.08 -21.29
N SER A 260 -19.09 -7.38 -22.43
CA SER A 260 -20.32 -6.65 -22.81
C SER A 260 -21.49 -7.59 -23.05
N MET A 261 -21.24 -8.76 -23.60
CA MET A 261 -22.30 -9.78 -23.82
C MET A 261 -22.75 -10.42 -22.50
N LEU A 262 -21.83 -10.62 -21.55
CA LEU A 262 -22.16 -11.09 -20.20
C LEU A 262 -23.03 -10.06 -19.48
N ASP A 263 -22.63 -8.78 -19.49
CA ASP A 263 -23.42 -7.67 -18.94
C ASP A 263 -24.83 -7.58 -19.52
N TYR A 264 -24.96 -7.82 -20.82
CA TYR A 264 -26.24 -7.76 -21.49
C TYR A 264 -27.18 -8.92 -21.07
N ARG A 265 -26.64 -10.12 -20.88
CA ARG A 265 -27.43 -11.27 -20.38
C ARG A 265 -27.87 -11.07 -18.95
N VAL A 266 -26.96 -10.63 -18.08
CA VAL A 266 -27.26 -10.35 -16.68
C VAL A 266 -28.35 -9.29 -16.49
N LYS A 267 -28.40 -8.29 -17.38
CA LYS A 267 -29.43 -7.23 -17.32
C LYS A 267 -30.83 -7.69 -17.84
N ARG A 268 -30.93 -8.86 -18.46
CA ARG A 268 -32.19 -9.37 -19.00
C ARG A 268 -32.87 -10.43 -18.14
N GLU A 269 -32.15 -11.00 -17.19
CA GLU A 269 -32.69 -11.90 -16.17
C GLU A 269 -33.03 -11.14 -14.90
#